data_b038614d0c46699e6fac588c6af5bb00
#
_entry.id   b038614d0c46699e6fac588c6af5bb00
#
_cell.length_a   1.000
_cell.length_b   1.000
_cell.length_c   1.000
_cell.angle_alpha   90.00
_cell.angle_beta   90.00
_cell.angle_gamma   90.00
#
_symmetry.space_group_name_H-M   'P 1'
#
loop_
_entity.id
_entity.type
_entity.pdbx_description
1 polymer ?
#
loop_
_entity_poly.entity_id
_entity_poly.type
_entity_poly.pdbx_seq_one_letter_code
_entity_poly.pdbx_strand_id
1 'polypeptide(L)'
;MLLSRSPGILERVTARLVQRRTRIARALGVLTCLAAAACSSSPPAPPAASPASSAASRASPATSAATSASSPSRTAPSTASVAARVPRVTVSQIRTADGSVVTVAAFRGPVRYVLHNGSRDPGPGYAALVRAGPSVSGAERRHLLAAFNGGFLLRSRAGGYEQEGHVFRALRHGLASMVIDRSGQARIGVWGVDVPAPGAAVYSVRQNLWLLVENGQPTREAARWWRWGGTVGHAEYVARSALGQDAAGDLIYAASMSTVPGDLAVALARSGARTAMELDINPEWVQLAVAHTPGGSLRAPVPGQVRSPTQYLTGWTRDFIAVLAPG
;
A
#
# COMPACT_ATOMS: atom_id res chain seq x y z
N MET A 1 60.06 32.35 -15.21
CA MET A 1 59.34 31.48 -16.16
C MET A 1 58.15 30.87 -15.40
N LEU A 2 56.98 31.59 -15.43
CA LEU A 2 55.78 31.24 -14.68
C LEU A 2 54.86 30.47 -15.61
N LEU A 3 54.63 29.19 -15.34
CA LEU A 3 53.69 28.31 -16.09
C LEU A 3 52.29 28.56 -15.56
N SER A 4 51.48 29.18 -16.40
CA SER A 4 50.02 29.31 -16.21
C SER A 4 49.35 27.95 -16.32
N ARG A 5 48.72 27.47 -15.23
CA ARG A 5 47.85 26.28 -15.24
C ARG A 5 46.44 26.66 -15.63
N SER A 6 45.97 26.14 -16.73
CA SER A 6 44.54 26.25 -17.12
C SER A 6 43.65 25.42 -16.19
N PRO A 7 42.48 25.92 -15.75
CA PRO A 7 41.59 25.19 -14.87
C PRO A 7 40.95 23.98 -15.54
N GLY A 8 40.84 22.87 -14.81
CA GLY A 8 40.34 21.59 -15.29
C GLY A 8 38.83 21.59 -15.59
N ILE A 9 38.39 20.63 -16.38
CA ILE A 9 37.00 20.46 -16.86
C ILE A 9 35.96 20.44 -15.70
N LEU A 10 36.36 19.92 -14.54
CA LEU A 10 35.49 19.86 -13.34
C LEU A 10 35.14 21.25 -12.77
N GLU A 11 36.09 22.19 -12.77
CA GLU A 11 35.85 23.56 -12.29
C GLU A 11 34.94 24.38 -13.20
N ARG A 12 34.97 24.10 -14.51
CA ARG A 12 34.07 24.78 -15.48
C ARG A 12 32.62 24.29 -15.39
N VAL A 13 32.40 23.05 -14.96
CA VAL A 13 31.04 22.49 -14.75
C VAL A 13 30.40 23.09 -13.50
N THR A 14 31.18 23.21 -12.41
CA THR A 14 30.70 23.78 -11.13
C THR A 14 30.37 25.27 -11.27
N ALA A 15 31.18 26.04 -11.99
CA ALA A 15 30.93 27.47 -12.22
C ALA A 15 29.65 27.73 -13.05
N ARG A 16 29.34 26.86 -14.04
CA ARG A 16 28.08 26.97 -14.82
C ARG A 16 26.83 26.60 -14.03
N LEU A 17 26.91 25.69 -13.06
CA LEU A 17 25.81 25.32 -12.18
C LEU A 17 25.46 26.43 -11.18
N VAL A 18 26.45 27.13 -10.65
CA VAL A 18 26.26 28.24 -9.72
C VAL A 18 25.64 29.45 -10.44
N GLN A 19 26.08 29.77 -11.67
CA GLN A 19 25.49 30.87 -12.44
C GLN A 19 24.05 30.65 -12.91
N ARG A 20 23.63 29.39 -13.12
CA ARG A 20 22.23 29.05 -13.42
C ARG A 20 21.30 29.22 -12.20
N ARG A 21 21.78 28.91 -11.00
CA ARG A 21 20.97 29.10 -9.77
C ARG A 21 20.70 30.57 -9.44
N THR A 22 21.63 31.48 -9.75
CA THR A 22 21.44 32.93 -9.49
C THR A 22 20.51 33.63 -10.48
N ARG A 23 20.30 33.08 -11.67
CA ARG A 23 19.35 33.65 -12.66
C ARG A 23 17.90 33.24 -12.40
N ILE A 24 17.64 32.08 -11.76
CA ILE A 24 16.28 31.60 -11.41
C ILE A 24 15.75 32.37 -10.17
N ALA A 25 16.60 32.77 -9.26
CA ALA A 25 16.20 33.53 -8.05
C ALA A 25 15.79 35.00 -8.34
N ARG A 26 16.09 35.55 -9.50
CA ARG A 26 15.73 36.94 -9.87
C ARG A 26 14.44 37.07 -10.71
N ALA A 27 13.83 35.98 -11.12
CA ALA A 27 12.60 35.98 -11.92
C ALA A 27 11.30 35.78 -11.11
N LEU A 28 11.37 35.55 -9.79
CA LEU A 28 10.20 35.37 -8.92
C LEU A 28 9.86 36.56 -8.00
N GLY A 29 10.36 37.74 -8.29
CA GLY A 29 10.24 38.92 -7.41
C GLY A 29 9.30 40.03 -7.89
N VAL A 30 8.37 39.82 -8.82
CA VAL A 30 7.37 40.83 -9.17
C VAL A 30 6.08 40.16 -9.61
N LEU A 31 5.16 39.91 -8.68
CA LEU A 31 3.71 39.91 -8.87
C LEU A 31 3.00 39.77 -7.51
N THR A 32 2.85 40.87 -6.82
CA THR A 32 1.87 41.03 -5.73
C THR A 32 0.95 42.18 -6.04
N CYS A 33 -0.31 42.02 -5.66
CA CYS A 33 -1.42 42.98 -5.63
C CYS A 33 -2.30 43.06 -6.88
N LEU A 34 -3.46 42.36 -6.78
CA LEU A 34 -4.76 43.03 -6.95
C LEU A 34 -5.84 42.18 -6.28
N ALA A 35 -6.37 42.71 -5.19
CA ALA A 35 -7.58 42.22 -4.53
C ALA A 35 -8.80 42.74 -5.29
N ALA A 36 -9.80 41.90 -5.48
CA ALA A 36 -11.18 42.34 -5.70
C ALA A 36 -12.16 41.38 -5.10
N ALA A 37 -13.00 41.88 -4.24
CA ALA A 37 -14.13 41.25 -3.58
C ALA A 37 -15.24 40.95 -4.60
N ALA A 38 -15.93 39.78 -4.40
CA ALA A 38 -17.31 39.61 -4.86
C ALA A 38 -18.02 38.52 -4.10
N CYS A 39 -18.95 38.89 -3.28
CA CYS A 39 -20.31 38.41 -3.06
C CYS A 39 -20.59 36.91 -2.89
N SER A 40 -21.03 36.64 -1.67
CA SER A 40 -21.84 35.53 -1.23
C SER A 40 -23.13 35.36 -2.07
N SER A 41 -23.43 34.14 -2.48
CA SER A 41 -24.80 33.67 -2.73
C SER A 41 -24.89 32.19 -2.42
N SER A 42 -25.60 31.87 -1.34
CA SER A 42 -25.98 30.51 -0.95
C SER A 42 -27.11 30.02 -1.85
N PRO A 43 -27.12 28.76 -2.28
CA PRO A 43 -28.28 28.13 -2.92
C PRO A 43 -29.29 27.65 -1.88
N PRO A 44 -30.59 27.61 -2.20
CA PRO A 44 -31.67 27.25 -1.30
C PRO A 44 -31.78 25.74 -1.07
N ALA A 45 -32.28 25.38 0.12
CA ALA A 45 -32.57 24.02 0.54
C ALA A 45 -33.80 23.43 -0.22
N PRO A 46 -33.81 22.10 -0.47
CA PRO A 46 -34.98 21.43 -1.00
C PRO A 46 -36.05 21.16 0.08
N PRO A 47 -37.34 21.10 -0.30
CA PRO A 47 -38.45 20.98 0.63
C PRO A 47 -38.62 19.57 1.20
N ALA A 48 -39.06 19.52 2.45
CA ALA A 48 -39.49 18.33 3.18
C ALA A 48 -40.75 17.71 2.57
N ALA A 49 -40.76 16.38 2.42
CA ALA A 49 -41.92 15.60 2.15
C ALA A 49 -42.44 14.96 3.42
N SER A 50 -43.70 15.22 3.77
CA SER A 50 -44.47 14.63 4.88
C SER A 50 -45.00 13.25 4.54
N PRO A 51 -45.41 12.47 5.57
CA PRO A 51 -45.71 11.05 5.45
C PRO A 51 -47.14 10.77 5.05
N ALA A 52 -47.39 9.68 4.34
CA ALA A 52 -48.70 9.11 4.14
C ALA A 52 -48.81 7.75 4.81
N SER A 53 -49.90 7.65 5.57
CA SER A 53 -50.39 6.64 6.49
C SER A 53 -51.09 5.49 5.77
N SER A 54 -51.05 4.31 6.43
CA SER A 54 -52.03 3.25 6.58
C SER A 54 -52.58 2.48 5.36
N ALA A 55 -52.55 1.16 5.41
CA ALA A 55 -53.70 0.38 5.87
C ALA A 55 -53.37 -1.12 5.94
N ALA A 56 -53.87 -1.71 7.01
CA ALA A 56 -53.86 -3.13 7.29
C ALA A 56 -54.83 -3.91 6.39
N SER A 57 -54.50 -5.17 6.09
CA SER A 57 -55.55 -6.19 5.86
C SER A 57 -55.10 -7.58 6.30
N ARG A 58 -55.90 -8.14 7.19
CA ARG A 58 -55.82 -9.51 7.73
C ARG A 58 -56.34 -10.52 6.70
N ALA A 59 -55.79 -11.70 6.65
CA ALA A 59 -56.51 -12.98 6.58
C ALA A 59 -55.56 -14.17 6.80
N SER A 60 -55.83 -14.96 7.81
CA SER A 60 -55.50 -16.39 7.96
C SER A 60 -56.83 -17.18 7.79
N PRO A 61 -56.87 -18.51 7.86
CA PRO A 61 -55.90 -19.59 7.58
C PRO A 61 -56.48 -20.69 6.64
N ALA A 62 -55.71 -21.62 6.17
CA ALA A 62 -56.21 -22.90 5.71
C ALA A 62 -55.16 -24.03 5.92
N THR A 63 -55.69 -25.09 6.42
CA THR A 63 -55.22 -26.29 7.06
C THR A 63 -54.71 -27.37 6.08
N SER A 64 -53.79 -28.19 6.53
CA SER A 64 -53.52 -29.63 6.27
C SER A 64 -52.99 -30.09 4.91
N ALA A 65 -51.84 -30.74 4.93
CA ALA A 65 -51.72 -32.20 4.71
C ALA A 65 -50.29 -32.68 5.01
N ALA A 66 -50.16 -33.61 5.92
CA ALA A 66 -48.93 -34.33 6.20
C ALA A 66 -48.67 -35.35 5.07
N THR A 67 -47.45 -35.27 4.51
CA THR A 67 -46.94 -36.39 3.67
C THR A 67 -45.54 -36.73 4.21
N SER A 68 -45.45 -37.91 4.78
CA SER A 68 -44.20 -38.51 5.25
C SER A 68 -43.26 -38.77 4.06
N ALA A 69 -42.16 -38.09 4.01
CA ALA A 69 -41.06 -38.37 3.08
C ALA A 69 -39.80 -38.70 3.87
N SER A 70 -39.29 -39.90 3.57
CA SER A 70 -38.11 -40.51 4.12
C SER A 70 -36.87 -39.61 4.05
N SER A 71 -36.19 -39.47 5.18
CA SER A 71 -34.93 -38.75 5.27
C SER A 71 -33.82 -39.44 4.48
N PRO A 72 -33.13 -38.77 3.55
CA PRO A 72 -31.84 -39.25 3.09
C PRO A 72 -30.79 -39.02 4.18
N SER A 73 -30.07 -40.09 4.56
CA SER A 73 -28.88 -40.05 5.41
C SER A 73 -27.92 -38.96 4.89
N ARG A 74 -27.75 -37.91 5.66
CA ARG A 74 -26.67 -36.95 5.43
C ARG A 74 -25.35 -37.63 5.74
N THR A 75 -24.63 -38.04 4.70
CA THR A 75 -23.19 -38.31 4.78
C THR A 75 -22.52 -37.07 5.33
N ALA A 76 -21.96 -37.14 6.53
CA ALA A 76 -21.18 -36.07 7.12
C ALA A 76 -20.05 -35.71 6.15
N PRO A 77 -19.79 -34.38 5.91
CA PRO A 77 -18.63 -34.01 5.11
C PRO A 77 -17.40 -34.56 5.80
N SER A 78 -16.65 -35.39 5.07
CA SER A 78 -15.32 -35.83 5.44
C SER A 78 -14.52 -34.60 5.86
N THR A 79 -14.08 -34.53 7.10
CA THR A 79 -13.08 -33.59 7.58
C THR A 79 -11.78 -33.93 6.88
N ALA A 80 -11.63 -33.43 5.64
CA ALA A 80 -10.33 -33.40 5.00
C ALA A 80 -9.41 -32.63 5.94
N SER A 81 -8.46 -33.33 6.54
CA SER A 81 -7.38 -32.76 7.33
C SER A 81 -6.75 -31.65 6.51
N VAL A 82 -7.01 -30.41 6.90
CA VAL A 82 -6.31 -29.25 6.33
C VAL A 82 -4.87 -29.40 6.83
N ALA A 83 -4.04 -30.04 6.02
CA ALA A 83 -2.60 -30.10 6.29
C ALA A 83 -2.14 -28.66 6.55
N ALA A 84 -1.56 -28.42 7.74
CA ALA A 84 -1.14 -27.08 8.14
C ALA A 84 -0.23 -26.51 7.03
N ARG A 85 -0.69 -25.45 6.36
CA ARG A 85 0.09 -24.82 5.29
C ARG A 85 1.34 -24.23 5.91
N VAL A 86 2.51 -24.67 5.46
CA VAL A 86 3.79 -24.10 5.90
C VAL A 86 3.93 -22.70 5.31
N PRO A 87 4.26 -21.68 6.10
CA PRO A 87 4.47 -20.33 5.59
C PRO A 87 5.66 -20.31 4.65
N ARG A 88 5.50 -19.70 3.47
CA ARG A 88 6.59 -19.55 2.50
C ARG A 88 6.45 -18.26 1.70
N VAL A 89 7.61 -17.77 1.27
CA VAL A 89 7.70 -16.67 0.30
C VAL A 89 8.14 -17.25 -1.04
N THR A 90 7.34 -17.00 -2.08
CA THR A 90 7.72 -17.34 -3.46
C THR A 90 8.02 -16.06 -4.22
N VAL A 91 9.14 -16.02 -4.95
CA VAL A 91 9.55 -14.86 -5.74
C VAL A 91 9.63 -15.28 -7.21
N SER A 92 9.01 -14.47 -8.07
CA SER A 92 9.04 -14.62 -9.52
C SER A 92 9.21 -13.27 -10.19
N GLN A 93 9.43 -13.27 -11.51
CA GLN A 93 9.48 -12.07 -12.33
C GLN A 93 8.45 -12.17 -13.44
N ILE A 94 7.74 -11.08 -13.69
CA ILE A 94 6.78 -10.94 -14.77
C ILE A 94 7.29 -9.86 -15.71
N ARG A 95 7.44 -10.21 -16.99
CA ARG A 95 7.67 -9.21 -18.04
C ARG A 95 6.34 -8.69 -18.55
N THR A 96 6.18 -7.38 -18.56
CA THR A 96 4.99 -6.70 -19.08
C THR A 96 5.12 -6.47 -20.59
N ALA A 97 4.04 -6.03 -21.23
CA ALA A 97 4.01 -5.86 -22.68
C ALA A 97 4.96 -4.77 -23.19
N ASP A 98 5.21 -3.74 -22.38
CA ASP A 98 6.17 -2.65 -22.66
C ASP A 98 7.63 -3.00 -22.32
N GLY A 99 7.87 -4.23 -21.82
CA GLY A 99 9.20 -4.74 -21.50
C GLY A 99 9.65 -4.53 -20.06
N SER A 100 8.87 -3.86 -19.20
CA SER A 100 9.17 -3.73 -17.77
C SER A 100 9.28 -5.10 -17.10
N VAL A 101 10.24 -5.25 -16.20
CA VAL A 101 10.41 -6.46 -15.39
C VAL A 101 9.92 -6.17 -13.98
N VAL A 102 8.80 -6.79 -13.61
CA VAL A 102 8.21 -6.66 -12.28
C VAL A 102 8.55 -7.89 -11.45
N THR A 103 9.24 -7.69 -10.33
CA THR A 103 9.45 -8.73 -9.31
C THR A 103 8.19 -8.86 -8.48
N VAL A 104 7.70 -10.09 -8.33
CA VAL A 104 6.52 -10.42 -7.53
C VAL A 104 6.93 -11.37 -6.41
N ALA A 105 6.52 -11.05 -5.18
CA ALA A 105 6.70 -11.92 -4.02
C ALA A 105 5.34 -12.25 -3.38
N ALA A 106 4.95 -13.52 -3.38
CA ALA A 106 3.71 -13.96 -2.73
C ALA A 106 4.03 -14.57 -1.36
N PHE A 107 3.27 -14.14 -0.34
CA PHE A 107 3.39 -14.57 1.06
C PHE A 107 2.28 -15.58 1.36
N ARG A 108 2.61 -16.86 1.30
CA ARG A 108 1.66 -17.96 1.35
C ARG A 108 1.59 -18.61 2.73
N GLY A 109 0.38 -19.05 3.12
CA GLY A 109 0.15 -19.80 4.36
C GLY A 109 -0.05 -18.90 5.58
N PRO A 110 0.07 -19.46 6.80
CA PRO A 110 -0.17 -18.70 8.02
C PRO A 110 1.01 -17.76 8.30
N VAL A 111 0.89 -16.52 7.84
CA VAL A 111 1.84 -15.45 8.12
C VAL A 111 1.15 -14.34 8.89
N ARG A 112 1.93 -13.53 9.62
CA ARG A 112 1.47 -12.31 10.30
C ARG A 112 2.18 -11.10 9.71
N TYR A 113 1.43 -10.02 9.57
CA TYR A 113 1.93 -8.74 9.10
C TYR A 113 2.04 -7.76 10.26
N VAL A 114 3.14 -7.03 10.33
CA VAL A 114 3.37 -5.96 11.31
C VAL A 114 3.74 -4.69 10.57
N LEU A 115 2.97 -3.63 10.81
CA LEU A 115 3.28 -2.30 10.31
C LEU A 115 4.26 -1.64 11.28
N HIS A 116 5.43 -1.30 10.79
CA HIS A 116 6.49 -0.60 11.50
C HIS A 116 6.50 0.89 11.13
N ASN A 117 6.68 1.76 12.10
CA ASN A 117 6.94 3.17 11.82
C ASN A 117 8.40 3.41 11.45
N GLY A 118 8.64 4.47 10.67
CA GLY A 118 10.01 4.93 10.41
C GLY A 118 10.52 5.91 11.46
N SER A 119 11.84 6.06 11.55
CA SER A 119 12.46 7.03 12.46
C SER A 119 12.21 8.49 12.07
N ARG A 120 11.76 8.77 10.83
CA ARG A 120 11.45 10.12 10.31
C ARG A 120 10.04 10.26 9.77
N ASP A 121 9.40 9.19 9.33
CA ASP A 121 8.03 9.19 8.81
C ASP A 121 7.35 7.87 9.22
N PRO A 122 6.34 7.90 10.09
CA PRO A 122 5.67 9.05 10.72
C PRO A 122 6.52 9.86 11.72
N GLY A 123 7.67 9.37 12.18
CA GLY A 123 8.65 10.14 12.94
C GLY A 123 8.71 9.84 14.44
N PRO A 124 9.69 10.43 15.15
CA PRO A 124 10.02 10.02 16.52
C PRO A 124 8.94 10.38 17.55
N GLY A 125 8.13 11.41 17.33
CA GLY A 125 7.03 11.77 18.23
C GLY A 125 5.98 10.68 18.39
N TYR A 126 5.90 9.75 17.46
CA TYR A 126 4.98 8.61 17.48
C TYR A 126 5.63 7.32 17.97
N ALA A 127 6.97 7.25 17.97
CA ALA A 127 7.71 6.04 18.32
C ALA A 127 7.48 5.60 19.78
N ALA A 128 7.18 6.55 20.68
CA ALA A 128 6.89 6.24 22.09
C ALA A 128 5.50 5.60 22.29
N LEU A 129 4.60 5.69 21.32
CA LEU A 129 3.22 5.21 21.41
C LEU A 129 3.04 3.80 20.87
N VAL A 130 3.99 3.28 20.11
CA VAL A 130 3.90 2.00 19.40
C VAL A 130 5.11 1.12 19.69
N ARG A 131 4.93 -0.19 19.58
CA ARG A 131 5.98 -1.19 19.83
C ARG A 131 6.82 -1.46 18.58
N ALA A 132 6.15 -1.53 17.40
CA ALA A 132 6.80 -1.80 16.13
C ALA A 132 7.48 -0.52 15.60
N GLY A 133 8.71 -0.29 16.05
CA GLY A 133 9.55 0.86 15.74
C GLY A 133 10.28 0.74 14.39
N PRO A 134 11.33 1.55 14.16
CA PRO A 134 11.99 1.69 12.86
C PRO A 134 12.87 0.50 12.46
N SER A 135 12.93 -0.56 13.28
CA SER A 135 13.66 -1.79 12.96
C SER A 135 12.89 -3.01 13.45
N VAL A 136 13.05 -4.12 12.72
CA VAL A 136 12.55 -5.41 13.16
C VAL A 136 13.22 -5.78 14.48
N SER A 137 12.43 -6.06 15.52
CA SER A 137 12.93 -6.40 16.87
C SER A 137 13.68 -7.72 16.90
N GLY A 138 14.47 -7.98 17.96
CA GLY A 138 15.16 -9.25 18.13
C GLY A 138 14.22 -10.46 18.21
N ALA A 139 13.04 -10.30 18.81
CA ALA A 139 12.02 -11.33 18.89
C ALA A 139 11.41 -11.62 17.51
N GLU A 140 11.08 -10.57 16.74
CA GLU A 140 10.52 -10.70 15.39
C GLU A 140 11.51 -11.30 14.39
N ARG A 141 12.81 -11.00 14.52
CA ARG A 141 13.86 -11.51 13.61
C ARG A 141 13.85 -13.02 13.47
N ARG A 142 13.56 -13.76 14.54
CA ARG A 142 13.52 -15.23 14.51
C ARG A 142 12.39 -15.77 13.62
N HIS A 143 11.36 -14.97 13.38
CA HIS A 143 10.18 -15.34 12.60
C HIS A 143 10.12 -14.59 11.26
N LEU A 144 11.09 -13.72 10.97
CA LEU A 144 11.07 -12.87 9.78
C LEU A 144 11.23 -13.69 8.51
N LEU A 145 10.24 -13.59 7.62
CA LEU A 145 10.23 -14.17 6.27
C LEU A 145 10.52 -13.12 5.21
N ALA A 146 9.98 -11.90 5.40
CA ALA A 146 10.21 -10.79 4.49
C ALA A 146 9.95 -9.45 5.17
N ALA A 147 10.49 -8.38 4.57
CA ALA A 147 10.10 -7.02 4.88
C ALA A 147 10.07 -6.18 3.61
N PHE A 148 9.11 -5.26 3.50
CA PHE A 148 8.97 -4.40 2.33
C PHE A 148 8.49 -3.00 2.72
N ASN A 149 8.75 -2.03 1.86
CA ASN A 149 8.42 -0.63 2.11
C ASN A 149 6.92 -0.39 2.30
N GLY A 150 6.58 0.60 3.10
CA GLY A 150 5.22 1.13 3.22
C GLY A 150 4.84 2.08 2.08
N GLY A 151 3.92 3.00 2.35
CA GLY A 151 3.39 3.91 1.34
C GLY A 151 4.13 5.24 1.26
N PHE A 152 3.54 6.21 0.58
CA PHE A 152 4.07 7.55 0.41
C PHE A 152 4.28 8.26 1.75
N LEU A 153 5.18 9.22 1.78
CA LEU A 153 5.35 10.12 2.92
C LEU A 153 4.01 10.66 3.41
N LEU A 154 3.76 10.66 4.71
CA LEU A 154 2.49 11.16 5.25
C LEU A 154 2.23 12.63 4.87
N ARG A 155 3.29 13.44 4.70
CA ARG A 155 3.17 14.84 4.22
C ARG A 155 2.60 14.94 2.80
N SER A 156 2.68 13.90 1.95
CA SER A 156 2.12 13.89 0.60
C SER A 156 0.59 13.87 0.59
N ARG A 157 -0.04 13.57 1.73
CA ARG A 157 -1.49 13.45 1.91
C ARG A 157 -2.14 12.38 1.03
N ALA A 158 -1.39 11.38 0.61
CA ALA A 158 -1.89 10.26 -0.20
C ALA A 158 -2.86 9.34 0.57
N GLY A 159 -2.86 9.41 1.90
CA GLY A 159 -3.78 8.65 2.76
C GLY A 159 -3.50 8.85 4.24
N GLY A 160 -4.28 8.13 5.06
CA GLY A 160 -4.16 8.11 6.52
C GLY A 160 -3.15 7.05 7.00
N TYR A 161 -2.93 7.05 8.32
CA TYR A 161 -2.02 6.13 8.99
C TYR A 161 -2.50 5.88 10.44
N GLU A 162 -2.70 4.62 10.75
CA GLU A 162 -2.99 4.13 12.09
C GLU A 162 -2.05 2.97 12.40
N GLN A 163 -1.47 2.95 13.59
CA GLN A 163 -0.60 1.88 14.03
C GLN A 163 -0.89 1.54 15.49
N GLU A 164 -1.11 0.25 15.75
CA GLU A 164 -1.37 -0.30 17.09
C GLU A 164 -2.52 0.42 17.81
N GLY A 165 -3.56 0.83 17.06
CA GLY A 165 -4.72 1.55 17.57
C GLY A 165 -4.51 3.06 17.73
N HIS A 166 -3.35 3.60 17.37
CA HIS A 166 -3.08 5.04 17.42
C HIS A 166 -3.18 5.65 16.01
N VAL A 167 -4.09 6.62 15.84
CA VAL A 167 -4.28 7.35 14.58
C VAL A 167 -3.28 8.50 14.51
N PHE A 168 -2.26 8.37 13.67
CA PHE A 168 -1.24 9.41 13.45
C PHE A 168 -1.63 10.38 12.33
N ARG A 169 -2.44 9.88 11.40
CA ARG A 169 -3.08 10.69 10.36
C ARG A 169 -4.47 10.15 10.09
N ALA A 170 -5.45 11.04 10.07
CA ALA A 170 -6.85 10.67 9.86
C ALA A 170 -7.04 9.79 8.62
N LEU A 171 -7.76 8.69 8.80
CA LEU A 171 -8.14 7.79 7.73
C LEU A 171 -9.22 8.46 6.85
N ARG A 172 -9.16 8.23 5.57
CA ARG A 172 -10.04 8.86 4.58
C ARG A 172 -10.87 7.80 3.87
N HIS A 173 -12.18 8.01 3.87
CA HIS A 173 -13.13 7.19 3.11
C HIS A 173 -12.77 7.17 1.62
N GLY A 174 -12.93 6.02 0.97
CA GLY A 174 -12.71 5.88 -0.47
C GLY A 174 -11.26 5.66 -0.90
N LEU A 175 -10.30 5.63 0.03
CA LEU A 175 -8.89 5.34 -0.31
C LEU A 175 -8.56 3.87 -0.14
N ALA A 176 -7.64 3.39 -0.99
CA ALA A 176 -7.07 2.06 -0.86
C ALA A 176 -6.31 1.92 0.46
N SER A 177 -6.57 0.85 1.18
CA SER A 177 -6.11 0.64 2.54
C SER A 177 -5.67 -0.80 2.77
N MET A 178 -4.48 -0.97 3.33
CA MET A 178 -4.07 -2.19 4.00
C MET A 178 -4.49 -2.08 5.46
N VAL A 179 -5.35 -2.99 5.92
CA VAL A 179 -5.83 -3.06 7.31
C VAL A 179 -5.28 -4.32 7.94
N ILE A 180 -4.66 -4.18 9.10
CA ILE A 180 -4.10 -5.29 9.88
C ILE A 180 -4.87 -5.36 11.20
N ASP A 181 -5.33 -6.55 11.56
CA ASP A 181 -5.97 -6.82 12.84
C ASP A 181 -4.95 -7.18 13.94
N ARG A 182 -5.43 -7.40 15.18
CA ARG A 182 -4.57 -7.77 16.32
C ARG A 182 -3.90 -9.13 16.18
N SER A 183 -4.42 -10.02 15.34
CA SER A 183 -3.80 -11.32 15.05
C SER A 183 -2.66 -11.20 14.04
N GLY A 184 -2.54 -10.05 13.37
CA GLY A 184 -1.60 -9.79 12.29
C GLY A 184 -2.11 -10.23 10.93
N GLN A 185 -3.40 -10.57 10.79
CA GLN A 185 -4.00 -10.82 9.48
C GLN A 185 -4.24 -9.49 8.76
N ALA A 186 -3.98 -9.46 7.46
CA ALA A 186 -4.11 -8.26 6.65
C ALA A 186 -5.20 -8.40 5.59
N ARG A 187 -5.86 -7.27 5.29
CA ARG A 187 -6.83 -7.13 4.20
C ARG A 187 -6.55 -5.87 3.41
N ILE A 188 -6.77 -5.93 2.09
CA ILE A 188 -6.67 -4.77 1.19
C ILE A 188 -8.05 -4.50 0.60
N GLY A 189 -8.47 -3.23 0.65
CA GLY A 189 -9.74 -2.79 0.08
C GLY A 189 -9.90 -1.28 0.18
N VAL A 190 -11.04 -0.78 -0.23
CA VAL A 190 -11.43 0.63 -0.11
C VAL A 190 -11.94 0.91 1.30
N TRP A 191 -11.34 1.87 1.99
CA TRP A 191 -11.74 2.25 3.35
C TRP A 191 -13.17 2.77 3.41
N GLY A 192 -13.94 2.19 4.34
CA GLY A 192 -15.35 2.52 4.53
C GLY A 192 -16.30 1.87 3.52
N VAL A 193 -15.77 1.04 2.59
CA VAL A 193 -16.54 0.26 1.60
C VAL A 193 -16.24 -1.23 1.79
N ASP A 194 -15.00 -1.65 1.55
CA ASP A 194 -14.58 -3.05 1.62
C ASP A 194 -13.91 -3.37 2.97
N VAL A 195 -13.25 -2.39 3.56
CA VAL A 195 -12.49 -2.52 4.80
C VAL A 195 -12.76 -1.34 5.76
N PRO A 196 -12.77 -1.60 7.09
CA PRO A 196 -12.75 -2.91 7.71
C PRO A 196 -14.03 -3.69 7.41
N ALA A 197 -13.98 -5.02 7.48
CA ALA A 197 -15.20 -5.82 7.45
C ALA A 197 -16.07 -5.48 8.68
N PRO A 198 -17.41 -5.56 8.58
CA PRO A 198 -18.30 -5.27 9.70
C PRO A 198 -17.90 -6.06 10.96
N GLY A 199 -17.72 -5.35 12.08
CA GLY A 199 -17.30 -5.93 13.36
C GLY A 199 -15.83 -6.34 13.46
N ALA A 200 -15.03 -6.16 12.42
CA ALA A 200 -13.59 -6.46 12.47
C ALA A 200 -12.85 -5.44 13.32
N ALA A 201 -11.99 -5.94 14.24
CA ALA A 201 -11.11 -5.10 15.03
C ALA A 201 -9.96 -4.58 14.16
N VAL A 202 -9.83 -3.27 14.05
CA VAL A 202 -8.72 -2.61 13.38
C VAL A 202 -7.58 -2.44 14.40
N TYR A 203 -6.35 -2.75 13.97
CA TYR A 203 -5.16 -2.57 14.79
C TYR A 203 -4.14 -1.65 14.11
N SER A 204 -3.93 -1.81 12.81
CA SER A 204 -3.10 -0.88 12.02
C SER A 204 -3.68 -0.70 10.62
N VAL A 205 -3.56 0.50 10.08
CA VAL A 205 -4.02 0.86 8.73
C VAL A 205 -2.97 1.70 8.01
N ARG A 206 -2.64 1.29 6.80
CA ARG A 206 -1.85 2.10 5.87
C ARG A 206 -2.64 2.39 4.60
N GLN A 207 -2.99 3.65 4.41
CA GLN A 207 -3.69 4.09 3.21
C GLN A 207 -2.73 4.68 2.18
N ASN A 208 -3.00 4.46 0.90
CA ASN A 208 -2.26 5.11 -0.19
C ASN A 208 -3.09 5.17 -1.47
N LEU A 209 -3.51 6.38 -1.88
CA LEU A 209 -4.25 6.66 -3.12
C LEU A 209 -5.50 5.77 -3.33
N TRP A 210 -5.64 5.16 -4.51
CA TRP A 210 -6.77 4.34 -4.93
C TRP A 210 -6.34 2.88 -5.16
N LEU A 211 -7.28 2.02 -5.54
CA LEU A 211 -6.94 0.67 -5.98
C LEU A 211 -6.31 0.68 -7.37
N LEU A 212 -5.22 -0.09 -7.52
CA LEU A 212 -4.60 -0.42 -8.81
C LEU A 212 -5.34 -1.59 -9.50
N VAL A 213 -5.78 -2.57 -8.70
CA VAL A 213 -6.53 -3.74 -9.15
C VAL A 213 -7.81 -3.81 -8.33
N GLU A 214 -8.91 -4.04 -9.01
CA GLU A 214 -10.23 -4.26 -8.44
C GLU A 214 -10.88 -5.47 -9.12
N ASN A 215 -11.47 -6.37 -8.36
CA ASN A 215 -12.09 -7.61 -8.86
C ASN A 215 -11.17 -8.45 -9.78
N GLY A 216 -9.85 -8.40 -9.56
CA GLY A 216 -8.86 -9.12 -10.33
C GLY A 216 -8.50 -8.48 -11.67
N GLN A 217 -8.93 -7.24 -11.91
CA GLN A 217 -8.65 -6.49 -13.13
C GLN A 217 -7.94 -5.17 -12.81
N PRO A 218 -6.97 -4.73 -13.62
CA PRO A 218 -6.41 -3.39 -13.53
C PRO A 218 -7.52 -2.33 -13.64
N THR A 219 -7.48 -1.33 -12.74
CA THR A 219 -8.43 -0.22 -12.77
C THR A 219 -8.12 0.73 -13.94
N ARG A 220 -9.12 1.47 -14.40
CA ARG A 220 -8.91 2.53 -15.42
C ARG A 220 -7.95 3.61 -14.95
N GLU A 221 -7.94 3.90 -13.64
CA GLU A 221 -7.05 4.88 -13.04
C GLU A 221 -5.59 4.43 -13.11
N ALA A 222 -5.29 3.12 -13.04
CA ALA A 222 -3.93 2.60 -13.14
C ALA A 222 -3.23 2.99 -14.47
N ALA A 223 -3.99 3.19 -15.56
CA ALA A 223 -3.46 3.65 -16.84
C ALA A 223 -3.06 5.14 -16.85
N ARG A 224 -3.46 5.91 -15.85
CA ARG A 224 -3.20 7.35 -15.74
C ARG A 224 -1.99 7.60 -14.86
N TRP A 225 -0.79 7.24 -15.33
CA TRP A 225 0.44 7.23 -14.52
C TRP A 225 0.70 8.55 -13.75
N TRP A 226 0.34 9.70 -14.31
CA TRP A 226 0.53 11.03 -13.69
C TRP A 226 -0.31 11.28 -12.43
N ARG A 227 -1.30 10.44 -12.14
CA ARG A 227 -2.13 10.52 -10.92
C ARG A 227 -1.53 9.75 -9.74
N TRP A 228 -0.50 8.94 -9.98
CA TRP A 228 0.08 8.01 -9.04
C TRP A 228 1.40 8.53 -8.43
N GLY A 229 1.36 9.77 -7.93
CA GLY A 229 2.47 10.46 -7.28
C GLY A 229 3.29 11.35 -8.20
N GLY A 230 3.92 12.34 -7.61
CA GLY A 230 4.83 13.25 -8.32
C GLY A 230 6.20 12.60 -8.53
N THR A 231 6.64 12.53 -9.77
CA THR A 231 7.94 11.99 -10.15
C THR A 231 8.93 13.12 -10.46
N VAL A 232 10.22 12.87 -10.23
CA VAL A 232 11.26 13.84 -10.56
C VAL A 232 11.32 14.00 -12.08
N GLY A 233 11.23 15.26 -12.55
CA GLY A 233 11.25 15.57 -13.97
C GLY A 233 10.03 15.08 -14.75
N HIS A 234 8.91 14.77 -14.07
CA HIS A 234 7.71 14.22 -14.68
C HIS A 234 7.98 12.93 -15.47
N ALA A 235 8.92 12.12 -15.01
CA ALA A 235 9.22 10.84 -15.64
C ALA A 235 8.05 9.86 -15.46
N GLU A 236 7.66 9.20 -16.53
CA GLU A 236 6.59 8.19 -16.54
C GLU A 236 7.07 6.89 -15.90
N TYR A 237 8.20 6.37 -16.37
CA TYR A 237 8.83 5.16 -15.88
C TYR A 237 9.76 5.48 -14.71
N VAL A 238 9.39 5.04 -13.52
CA VAL A 238 10.16 5.22 -12.28
C VAL A 238 10.11 3.94 -11.44
N ALA A 239 10.95 3.87 -10.41
CA ALA A 239 10.81 2.81 -9.43
C ALA A 239 9.45 2.89 -8.73
N ARG A 240 8.71 1.77 -8.67
CA ARG A 240 7.39 1.66 -8.03
C ARG A 240 7.24 0.32 -7.32
N SER A 241 6.45 0.33 -6.27
CA SER A 241 6.01 -0.86 -5.56
C SER A 241 4.50 -0.84 -5.31
N ALA A 242 3.92 -2.01 -5.16
CA ALA A 242 2.50 -2.20 -4.91
C ALA A 242 2.27 -3.47 -4.09
N LEU A 243 1.10 -3.55 -3.46
CA LEU A 243 0.67 -4.69 -2.66
C LEU A 243 -0.72 -5.13 -3.11
N GLY A 244 -0.86 -6.40 -3.43
CA GLY A 244 -2.14 -7.03 -3.78
C GLY A 244 -2.54 -8.08 -2.75
N GLN A 245 -3.80 -8.50 -2.84
CA GLN A 245 -4.37 -9.62 -2.09
C GLN A 245 -5.13 -10.54 -3.03
N ASP A 246 -4.88 -11.85 -2.95
CA ASP A 246 -5.58 -12.85 -3.74
C ASP A 246 -6.90 -13.32 -3.09
N ALA A 247 -7.60 -14.23 -3.76
CA ALA A 247 -8.87 -14.76 -3.26
C ALA A 247 -8.73 -15.61 -1.99
N ALA A 248 -7.54 -16.13 -1.71
CA ALA A 248 -7.24 -16.89 -0.48
C ALA A 248 -6.90 -15.97 0.71
N GLY A 249 -6.74 -14.66 0.46
CA GLY A 249 -6.31 -13.67 1.46
C GLY A 249 -4.79 -13.54 1.58
N ASP A 250 -4.01 -14.27 0.78
CA ASP A 250 -2.56 -14.16 0.77
C ASP A 250 -2.14 -12.81 0.12
N LEU A 251 -1.15 -12.12 0.71
CA LEU A 251 -0.65 -10.88 0.12
C LEU A 251 0.43 -11.14 -0.93
N ILE A 252 0.47 -10.26 -1.92
CA ILE A 252 1.39 -10.31 -3.06
C ILE A 252 2.02 -8.93 -3.22
N TYR A 253 3.32 -8.83 -2.94
CA TYR A 253 4.09 -7.62 -3.21
C TYR A 253 4.62 -7.63 -4.65
N ALA A 254 4.59 -6.47 -5.31
CA ALA A 254 5.15 -6.27 -6.64
C ALA A 254 6.03 -5.03 -6.67
N ALA A 255 7.18 -5.09 -7.35
CA ALA A 255 8.08 -3.96 -7.51
C ALA A 255 8.91 -4.04 -8.79
N SER A 256 9.23 -2.87 -9.32
CA SER A 256 10.22 -2.69 -10.40
C SER A 256 10.96 -1.38 -10.18
N MET A 257 12.20 -1.32 -10.62
CA MET A 257 13.01 -0.09 -10.56
C MET A 257 12.72 0.86 -11.75
N SER A 258 11.92 0.41 -12.75
CA SER A 258 11.46 1.22 -13.87
C SER A 258 10.16 0.64 -14.40
N THR A 259 9.02 1.27 -14.09
CA THR A 259 7.69 0.79 -14.48
C THR A 259 6.65 1.89 -14.33
N VAL A 260 5.45 1.64 -14.85
CA VAL A 260 4.24 2.47 -14.68
C VAL A 260 3.22 1.78 -13.76
N PRO A 261 2.26 2.50 -13.18
CA PRO A 261 1.23 1.88 -12.31
C PRO A 261 0.41 0.81 -13.02
N GLY A 262 0.12 1.00 -14.31
CA GLY A 262 -0.60 0.03 -15.13
C GLY A 262 0.10 -1.33 -15.22
N ASP A 263 1.43 -1.34 -15.35
CA ASP A 263 2.22 -2.55 -15.40
C ASP A 263 2.25 -3.30 -14.05
N LEU A 264 2.36 -2.57 -12.94
CA LEU A 264 2.23 -3.17 -11.61
C LEU A 264 0.84 -3.81 -11.44
N ALA A 265 -0.22 -3.12 -11.88
CA ALA A 265 -1.57 -3.64 -11.84
C ALA A 265 -1.72 -4.93 -12.65
N VAL A 266 -1.19 -4.96 -13.88
CA VAL A 266 -1.19 -6.15 -14.75
C VAL A 266 -0.41 -7.30 -14.10
N ALA A 267 0.79 -7.02 -13.56
CA ALA A 267 1.62 -8.03 -12.92
C ALA A 267 0.93 -8.63 -11.69
N LEU A 268 0.30 -7.80 -10.86
CA LEU A 268 -0.46 -8.25 -9.68
C LEU A 268 -1.70 -9.06 -10.07
N ALA A 269 -2.50 -8.60 -11.04
CA ALA A 269 -3.65 -9.34 -11.54
C ALA A 269 -3.26 -10.72 -12.11
N ARG A 270 -2.20 -10.79 -12.92
CA ARG A 270 -1.63 -12.06 -13.43
C ARG A 270 -1.12 -12.98 -12.31
N SER A 271 -0.72 -12.42 -11.18
CA SER A 271 -0.28 -13.18 -10.00
C SER A 271 -1.45 -13.63 -9.11
N GLY A 272 -2.70 -13.32 -9.49
CA GLY A 272 -3.92 -13.72 -8.79
C GLY A 272 -4.49 -12.68 -7.84
N ALA A 273 -3.94 -11.47 -7.77
CA ALA A 273 -4.49 -10.42 -6.94
C ALA A 273 -5.91 -10.04 -7.36
N ARG A 274 -6.83 -10.02 -6.39
CA ARG A 274 -8.22 -9.57 -6.55
C ARG A 274 -8.35 -8.08 -6.29
N THR A 275 -7.58 -7.58 -5.33
CA THR A 275 -7.43 -6.16 -4.99
C THR A 275 -5.96 -5.81 -4.90
N ALA A 276 -5.58 -4.58 -5.26
CA ALA A 276 -4.20 -4.11 -5.07
C ALA A 276 -4.15 -2.59 -4.93
N MET A 277 -3.13 -2.12 -4.20
CA MET A 277 -2.82 -0.72 -3.97
C MET A 277 -1.36 -0.40 -4.27
N GLU A 278 -1.05 0.83 -4.67
CA GLU A 278 0.33 1.30 -4.77
C GLU A 278 0.91 1.54 -3.37
N LEU A 279 2.21 1.29 -3.21
CA LEU A 279 2.94 1.60 -1.99
C LEU A 279 3.80 2.86 -2.17
N ASP A 280 5.03 2.74 -2.66
CA ASP A 280 5.90 3.90 -2.85
C ASP A 280 6.52 3.93 -4.25
N ILE A 281 6.91 5.15 -4.65
CA ILE A 281 7.63 5.44 -5.88
C ILE A 281 8.95 6.12 -5.51
N ASN A 282 10.01 5.81 -6.10
CA ASN A 282 11.35 6.33 -5.90
C ASN A 282 12.32 5.18 -5.60
N PRO A 283 13.44 5.11 -6.31
CA PRO A 283 14.43 4.03 -6.12
C PRO A 283 14.97 3.93 -4.70
N GLU A 284 14.97 5.04 -3.96
CA GLU A 284 15.43 5.06 -2.57
C GLU A 284 14.46 4.37 -1.58
N TRP A 285 13.19 4.22 -1.97
CA TRP A 285 12.13 3.70 -1.08
C TRP A 285 11.60 2.34 -1.49
N VAL A 286 11.60 2.02 -2.78
CA VAL A 286 11.19 0.70 -3.28
C VAL A 286 12.18 -0.35 -2.80
N GLN A 287 11.72 -1.22 -1.90
CA GLN A 287 12.59 -2.18 -1.22
C GLN A 287 11.83 -3.43 -0.79
N LEU A 288 12.41 -4.58 -1.11
CA LEU A 288 11.97 -5.89 -0.65
C LEU A 288 13.18 -6.65 -0.10
N ALA A 289 13.02 -7.21 1.10
CA ALA A 289 13.97 -8.13 1.70
C ALA A 289 13.27 -9.47 1.97
N VAL A 290 13.87 -10.60 1.58
CA VAL A 290 13.28 -11.94 1.72
C VAL A 290 14.28 -12.90 2.34
N ALA A 291 13.81 -13.71 3.30
CA ALA A 291 14.52 -14.86 3.83
C ALA A 291 13.99 -16.16 3.19
N HIS A 292 14.84 -17.15 3.03
CA HIS A 292 14.44 -18.48 2.56
C HIS A 292 13.69 -19.27 3.64
N THR A 293 14.11 -19.11 4.88
CA THR A 293 13.49 -19.70 6.08
C THR A 293 13.25 -18.59 7.12
N PRO A 294 12.31 -18.80 8.05
CA PRO A 294 12.10 -17.82 9.13
C PRO A 294 13.40 -17.50 9.87
N GLY A 295 13.71 -16.23 10.03
CA GLY A 295 14.93 -15.74 10.68
C GLY A 295 16.22 -15.92 9.91
N GLY A 296 16.18 -16.48 8.71
CA GLY A 296 17.34 -16.69 7.84
C GLY A 296 17.92 -15.39 7.25
N SER A 297 19.01 -15.53 6.50
CA SER A 297 19.66 -14.41 5.82
C SER A 297 18.75 -13.76 4.79
N LEU A 298 18.67 -12.44 4.80
CA LEU A 298 17.86 -11.64 3.89
C LEU A 298 18.60 -11.40 2.57
N ARG A 299 17.84 -11.46 1.46
CA ARG A 299 18.31 -11.10 0.11
C ARG A 299 17.37 -10.07 -0.50
N ALA A 300 17.87 -9.26 -1.43
CA ALA A 300 17.12 -8.30 -2.22
C ALA A 300 16.77 -8.91 -3.59
N PRO A 301 15.53 -9.31 -3.85
CA PRO A 301 15.19 -9.98 -5.10
C PRO A 301 14.82 -9.01 -6.25
N VAL A 302 14.60 -7.73 -5.97
CA VAL A 302 14.25 -6.73 -6.99
C VAL A 302 15.54 -6.30 -7.70
N PRO A 303 15.70 -6.54 -9.01
CA PRO A 303 16.88 -6.13 -9.75
C PRO A 303 17.10 -4.61 -9.66
N GLY A 304 18.32 -4.19 -9.35
CA GLY A 304 18.66 -2.77 -9.21
C GLY A 304 18.16 -2.10 -7.92
N GLN A 305 17.60 -2.84 -6.97
CA GLN A 305 17.24 -2.29 -5.66
C GLN A 305 18.44 -1.59 -5.01
N VAL A 306 18.25 -0.33 -4.60
CA VAL A 306 19.35 0.52 -4.08
C VAL A 306 19.73 0.15 -2.65
N ARG A 307 18.75 -0.20 -1.80
CA ARG A 307 18.95 -0.43 -0.38
C ARG A 307 19.32 -1.87 -0.05
N SER A 308 20.18 -2.01 0.98
CA SER A 308 20.55 -3.32 1.52
C SER A 308 19.32 -4.08 2.04
N PRO A 309 19.22 -5.40 1.83
CA PRO A 309 18.16 -6.21 2.39
C PRO A 309 18.16 -6.22 3.92
N THR A 310 19.26 -5.88 4.58
CA THR A 310 19.36 -5.80 6.05
C THR A 310 18.97 -4.45 6.62
N GLN A 311 18.59 -3.48 5.79
CA GLN A 311 18.24 -2.12 6.23
C GLN A 311 17.13 -2.11 7.30
N TYR A 312 16.11 -2.95 7.15
CA TYR A 312 15.02 -3.07 8.13
C TYR A 312 15.44 -3.67 9.48
N LEU A 313 16.62 -4.28 9.56
CA LEU A 313 17.18 -4.82 10.80
C LEU A 313 17.98 -3.79 11.59
N THR A 314 18.49 -2.74 10.94
CA THR A 314 19.39 -1.73 11.53
C THR A 314 18.71 -0.40 11.81
N GLY A 315 17.51 -0.21 11.29
CA GLY A 315 16.72 1.01 11.42
C GLY A 315 16.43 1.66 10.08
N TRP A 316 15.17 2.04 9.88
CA TRP A 316 14.69 2.65 8.64
C TRP A 316 14.00 3.99 8.88
N THR A 317 14.07 4.87 7.91
CA THR A 317 13.53 6.24 8.05
C THR A 317 12.05 6.34 7.73
N ARG A 318 11.48 5.34 7.05
CA ARG A 318 10.10 5.29 6.57
C ARG A 318 9.36 4.11 7.18
N ASP A 319 8.04 4.15 7.10
CA ASP A 319 7.20 3.01 7.44
C ASP A 319 7.48 1.81 6.52
N PHE A 320 7.34 0.62 7.08
CA PHE A 320 7.52 -0.63 6.36
C PHE A 320 6.66 -1.75 6.97
N ILE A 321 6.52 -2.83 6.26
CA ILE A 321 5.77 -4.00 6.71
C ILE A 321 6.72 -5.18 6.86
N ALA A 322 6.69 -5.82 8.03
CA ALA A 322 7.35 -7.10 8.29
C ALA A 322 6.35 -8.25 8.09
N VAL A 323 6.81 -9.33 7.45
CA VAL A 323 6.08 -10.59 7.26
C VAL A 323 6.72 -11.66 8.13
N LEU A 324 5.98 -12.17 9.08
CA LEU A 324 6.47 -13.08 10.11
C LEU A 324 5.80 -14.44 9.98
N ALA A 325 6.57 -15.52 10.12
CA ALA A 325 6.04 -16.86 10.37
C ALA A 325 5.31 -16.89 11.73
N PRO A 326 4.38 -17.82 11.95
CA PRO A 326 3.82 -18.07 13.28
C PRO A 326 4.92 -18.37 14.30
N GLY A 327 4.71 -17.94 15.54
CA GLY A 327 5.58 -18.27 16.67
C GLY A 327 5.24 -19.61 17.27
#